data_a0825223d66e895bc6eac62b79d77b3a
#
_entry.id   a0825223d66e895bc6eac62b79d77b3a
#
_cell.length_a   1.000
_cell.length_b   1.000
_cell.length_c   1.000
_cell.angle_alpha   90.00
_cell.angle_beta   90.00
_cell.angle_gamma   90.00
#
_symmetry.space_group_name_H-M   'P 1'
#
loop_
_entity.id
_entity.type
_entity.pdbx_description
1 polymer ?
#
loop_
_entity_poly.entity_id
_entity_poly.type
_entity_poly.pdbx_seq_one_letter_code
_entity_poly.pdbx_strand_id
1 'polypeptide(L)'
;MKKIVIPIGLVIVLIAGLMMTFSRGSAESPTFMREVLPKQDGFASVGNGTTGGSNATEQNVFKVTNKKEFVAALKDRKNTAPKIVLVYGTIDFDTDDTGKPLTMKDYMVDGY
;
A
#
# COMPACT_ATOMS: atom_id res chain seq x y z
N MET A 1 -59.35 -14.21 2.03
CA MET A 1 -57.95 -13.74 2.09
C MET A 1 -57.05 -14.95 1.83
N LYS A 2 -56.41 -15.02 0.68
CA LYS A 2 -55.48 -16.10 0.36
C LYS A 2 -54.12 -15.78 1.00
N LYS A 3 -53.69 -16.61 1.96
CA LYS A 3 -52.38 -16.50 2.56
C LYS A 3 -51.36 -17.02 1.55
N ILE A 4 -50.50 -16.13 1.07
CA ILE A 4 -49.35 -16.51 0.22
C ILE A 4 -48.30 -17.13 1.14
N VAL A 5 -48.15 -18.45 1.09
CA VAL A 5 -47.05 -19.16 1.76
C VAL A 5 -45.89 -19.20 0.81
N ILE A 6 -44.93 -18.33 1.03
CA ILE A 6 -43.67 -18.37 0.28
C ILE A 6 -42.82 -19.52 0.87
N PRO A 7 -42.45 -20.52 0.08
CA PRO A 7 -41.64 -21.63 0.60
C PRO A 7 -40.25 -21.13 1.02
N ILE A 8 -39.91 -21.39 2.26
CA ILE A 8 -38.66 -20.99 2.89
C ILE A 8 -37.41 -21.39 2.06
N GLY A 9 -37.53 -22.47 1.27
CA GLY A 9 -36.47 -22.91 0.36
C GLY A 9 -36.11 -21.91 -0.75
N LEU A 10 -37.03 -21.08 -1.21
CA LEU A 10 -36.81 -20.10 -2.28
C LEU A 10 -36.01 -18.88 -1.77
N VAL A 11 -36.19 -18.54 -0.50
CA VAL A 11 -35.48 -17.40 0.14
C VAL A 11 -34.02 -17.77 0.38
N ILE A 12 -33.71 -19.02 0.71
CA ILE A 12 -32.32 -19.48 0.95
C ILE A 12 -31.50 -19.46 -0.35
N VAL A 13 -32.10 -19.80 -1.49
CA VAL A 13 -31.41 -19.75 -2.80
C VAL A 13 -31.09 -18.31 -3.22
N LEU A 14 -31.94 -17.35 -2.90
CA LEU A 14 -31.71 -15.93 -3.20
C LEU A 14 -30.59 -15.33 -2.35
N ILE A 15 -30.40 -15.78 -1.10
CA ILE A 15 -29.34 -15.30 -0.22
C ILE A 15 -28.00 -15.92 -0.59
N ALA A 16 -27.97 -17.20 -1.03
CA ALA A 16 -26.76 -17.86 -1.50
C ALA A 16 -26.21 -17.26 -2.81
N GLY A 17 -27.09 -16.73 -3.67
CA GLY A 17 -26.66 -16.07 -4.92
C GLY A 17 -26.02 -14.70 -4.74
N LEU A 18 -26.18 -14.03 -3.60
CA LEU A 18 -25.62 -12.70 -3.35
C LEU A 18 -24.25 -12.75 -2.66
N MET A 19 -23.75 -13.92 -2.29
CA MET A 19 -22.38 -14.14 -1.83
C MET A 19 -21.41 -14.43 -2.98
N MET A 20 -21.73 -13.98 -4.19
CA MET A 20 -20.75 -13.96 -5.27
C MET A 20 -19.67 -12.93 -4.97
N THR A 21 -18.63 -13.44 -4.33
CA THR A 21 -17.23 -13.16 -4.64
C THR A 21 -16.97 -11.75 -5.19
N PHE A 22 -16.85 -10.77 -4.32
CA PHE A 22 -15.85 -9.75 -4.54
C PHE A 22 -14.48 -10.42 -4.39
N SER A 23 -14.09 -11.18 -5.40
CA SER A 23 -12.69 -11.41 -5.68
C SER A 23 -12.12 -10.01 -5.95
N ARG A 24 -11.60 -9.36 -4.90
CA ARG A 24 -10.62 -8.30 -5.10
C ARG A 24 -9.49 -8.98 -5.84
N GLY A 25 -9.49 -8.82 -7.15
CA GLY A 25 -8.32 -9.10 -7.94
C GLY A 25 -7.19 -8.33 -7.28
N SER A 26 -6.32 -9.02 -6.57
CA SER A 26 -5.04 -8.49 -6.18
C SER A 26 -4.38 -8.14 -7.50
N ALA A 27 -4.34 -6.86 -7.85
CA ALA A 27 -3.52 -6.40 -8.97
C ALA A 27 -2.11 -6.89 -8.62
N GLU A 28 -1.61 -7.90 -9.35
CA GLU A 28 -0.27 -8.43 -9.15
C GLU A 28 0.68 -7.25 -9.11
N SER A 29 1.43 -7.20 -8.03
CA SER A 29 2.45 -6.18 -7.88
C SER A 29 3.46 -6.35 -9.02
N PRO A 30 3.83 -5.29 -9.74
CA PRO A 30 4.76 -5.40 -10.86
C PRO A 30 6.03 -6.14 -10.45
N THR A 31 6.47 -7.11 -11.24
CA THR A 31 7.62 -7.97 -10.92
C THR A 31 8.91 -7.17 -10.72
N PHE A 32 9.08 -6.04 -11.45
CA PHE A 32 10.26 -5.18 -11.35
C PHE A 32 10.53 -4.63 -9.94
N MET A 33 9.50 -4.53 -9.08
CA MET A 33 9.65 -4.03 -7.70
C MET A 33 10.55 -4.90 -6.84
N ARG A 34 10.70 -6.16 -7.21
CA ARG A 34 11.45 -7.17 -6.46
C ARG A 34 12.77 -7.53 -7.10
N GLU A 35 13.14 -6.81 -8.16
CA GLU A 35 14.41 -7.02 -8.83
C GLU A 35 15.58 -6.68 -7.90
N VAL A 36 16.59 -7.51 -7.94
CA VAL A 36 17.85 -7.33 -7.21
C VAL A 36 18.95 -7.15 -8.24
N LEU A 37 19.87 -6.25 -7.98
CA LEU A 37 21.01 -6.04 -8.86
C LEU A 37 21.81 -7.34 -9.06
N PRO A 38 22.21 -7.66 -10.30
CA PRO A 38 23.12 -8.77 -10.56
C PRO A 38 24.40 -8.66 -9.74
N LYS A 39 25.03 -9.81 -9.44
CA LYS A 39 26.32 -9.80 -8.75
C LYS A 39 27.33 -8.96 -9.53
N GLN A 40 28.06 -8.11 -8.83
CA GLN A 40 29.08 -7.20 -9.38
C GLN A 40 28.54 -6.07 -10.27
N ASP A 41 27.24 -5.81 -10.22
CA ASP A 41 26.62 -4.66 -10.88
C ASP A 41 26.57 -3.46 -9.90
N GLY A 42 27.70 -2.73 -9.88
CA GLY A 42 27.85 -1.59 -9.00
C GLY A 42 28.23 -1.95 -7.55
N PHE A 43 28.50 -0.92 -6.76
CA PHE A 43 29.03 -1.06 -5.39
C PHE A 43 28.04 -1.75 -4.44
N ALA A 44 26.74 -1.54 -4.62
CA ALA A 44 25.69 -2.10 -3.77
C ALA A 44 25.52 -3.63 -3.93
N SER A 45 26.10 -4.22 -4.98
CA SER A 45 26.04 -5.67 -5.22
C SER A 45 27.29 -6.42 -4.78
N VAL A 46 28.27 -5.73 -4.17
CA VAL A 46 29.50 -6.34 -3.67
C VAL A 46 29.25 -7.15 -2.39
N GLY A 47 29.93 -8.28 -2.24
CA GLY A 47 29.75 -9.19 -1.10
C GLY A 47 28.40 -9.86 -1.09
N ASN A 48 27.65 -9.73 -0.02
CA ASN A 48 26.26 -10.24 0.09
C ASN A 48 25.24 -9.39 -0.67
N GLY A 49 25.66 -8.20 -1.15
CA GLY A 49 24.83 -7.27 -1.83
C GLY A 49 23.69 -6.68 -0.99
N THR A 50 22.90 -5.81 -1.63
CA THR A 50 21.65 -5.29 -1.07
C THR A 50 20.48 -5.92 -1.80
N THR A 51 19.52 -6.45 -1.07
CA THR A 51 18.31 -7.08 -1.63
C THR A 51 17.10 -6.15 -1.62
N GLY A 52 17.25 -4.97 -1.00
CA GLY A 52 16.15 -4.01 -0.88
C GLY A 52 14.90 -4.65 -0.27
N GLY A 53 13.77 -4.40 -0.91
CA GLY A 53 12.47 -4.95 -0.52
C GLY A 53 12.11 -6.28 -1.19
N SER A 54 13.04 -6.98 -1.86
CA SER A 54 12.71 -8.18 -2.67
C SER A 54 11.94 -9.25 -1.87
N ASN A 55 12.23 -9.39 -0.58
CA ASN A 55 11.57 -10.32 0.33
C ASN A 55 10.36 -9.73 1.07
N ALA A 56 9.89 -8.54 0.68
CA ALA A 56 8.70 -7.96 1.31
C ALA A 56 7.46 -8.84 1.05
N THR A 57 6.66 -9.07 2.09
CA THR A 57 5.35 -9.70 1.92
C THR A 57 4.40 -8.73 1.21
N GLU A 58 3.29 -9.24 0.64
CA GLU A 58 2.30 -8.39 -0.02
C GLU A 58 1.73 -7.31 0.92
N GLN A 59 1.62 -7.59 2.22
CA GLN A 59 1.17 -6.62 3.23
C GLN A 59 2.18 -5.50 3.47
N ASN A 60 3.44 -5.70 3.10
CA ASN A 60 4.52 -4.72 3.21
C ASN A 60 4.81 -4.00 1.89
N VAL A 61 3.93 -4.15 0.89
CA VAL A 61 3.96 -3.39 -0.36
C VAL A 61 2.92 -2.28 -0.27
N PHE A 62 3.39 -1.04 -0.19
CA PHE A 62 2.56 0.15 -0.04
C PHE A 62 2.51 0.91 -1.36
N LYS A 63 1.30 1.23 -1.82
CA LYS A 63 1.07 2.12 -2.96
C LYS A 63 0.66 3.47 -2.41
N VAL A 64 1.42 4.51 -2.70
CA VAL A 64 1.23 5.84 -2.13
C VAL A 64 1.16 6.90 -3.23
N THR A 65 0.29 7.88 -3.03
CA THR A 65 0.04 8.98 -3.98
C THR A 65 0.25 10.35 -3.34
N ASN A 66 0.35 10.41 -2.02
CA ASN A 66 0.49 11.65 -1.27
C ASN A 66 1.42 11.49 -0.06
N LYS A 67 1.83 12.62 0.52
CA LYS A 67 2.72 12.70 1.68
C LYS A 67 2.23 11.90 2.88
N LYS A 68 0.94 11.98 3.19
CA LYS A 68 0.34 11.30 4.34
C LYS A 68 0.46 9.79 4.24
N GLU A 69 0.14 9.22 3.09
CA GLU A 69 0.28 7.79 2.82
C GLU A 69 1.74 7.34 2.86
N PHE A 70 2.64 8.15 2.28
CA PHE A 70 4.08 7.87 2.31
C PHE A 70 4.62 7.81 3.74
N VAL A 71 4.30 8.83 4.56
CA VAL A 71 4.71 8.88 5.97
C VAL A 71 4.11 7.72 6.76
N ALA A 72 2.84 7.37 6.50
CA ALA A 72 2.18 6.23 7.14
C ALA A 72 2.88 4.90 6.81
N ALA A 73 3.30 4.69 5.56
CA ALA A 73 4.04 3.50 5.14
C ALA A 73 5.40 3.35 5.86
N LEU A 74 6.02 4.48 6.23
CA LEU A 74 7.33 4.51 6.90
C LEU A 74 7.24 4.57 8.44
N LYS A 75 6.07 4.84 9.01
CA LYS A 75 5.90 5.21 10.42
C LYS A 75 6.32 4.13 11.41
N ASP A 76 6.24 2.87 11.03
CA ASP A 76 6.66 1.77 11.90
C ASP A 76 8.18 1.52 11.82
N ARG A 77 8.94 2.39 12.48
CA ARG A 77 10.42 2.31 12.53
C ARG A 77 10.93 1.10 13.33
N LYS A 78 10.11 0.49 14.16
CA LYS A 78 10.47 -0.70 14.95
C LYS A 78 10.34 -1.98 14.14
N ASN A 79 9.55 -1.94 13.07
CA ASN A 79 9.38 -3.07 12.18
C ASN A 79 10.53 -3.10 11.16
N THR A 80 11.45 -4.03 11.34
CA THR A 80 12.61 -4.23 10.46
C THR A 80 12.29 -5.13 9.26
N ALA A 81 11.03 -5.58 9.11
CA ALA A 81 10.64 -6.38 7.96
C ALA A 81 10.84 -5.60 6.65
N PRO A 82 11.27 -6.27 5.58
CA PRO A 82 11.42 -5.65 4.27
C PRO A 82 10.12 -4.99 3.80
N LYS A 83 10.23 -3.78 3.25
CA LYS A 83 9.11 -2.98 2.74
C LYS A 83 9.40 -2.50 1.33
N ILE A 84 8.34 -2.37 0.54
CA ILE A 84 8.36 -1.71 -0.77
C ILE A 84 7.35 -0.58 -0.71
N VAL A 85 7.77 0.63 -1.08
CA VAL A 85 6.87 1.78 -1.21
C VAL A 85 6.88 2.23 -2.66
N LEU A 86 5.73 2.08 -3.32
CA LEU A 86 5.52 2.48 -4.71
C LEU A 86 4.87 3.86 -4.73
N VAL A 87 5.58 4.83 -5.26
CA VAL A 87 5.06 6.19 -5.44
C VAL A 87 4.39 6.30 -6.80
N TYR A 88 3.11 6.66 -6.81
CA TYR A 88 2.34 6.94 -8.02
C TYR A 88 2.15 8.45 -8.16
N GLY A 89 2.72 9.01 -9.23
CA GLY A 89 2.72 10.45 -9.48
C GLY A 89 3.84 11.17 -8.73
N THR A 90 3.60 12.43 -8.37
CA THR A 90 4.55 13.28 -7.65
C THR A 90 4.03 13.55 -6.25
N ILE A 91 4.88 13.39 -5.25
CA ILE A 91 4.59 13.75 -3.87
C ILE A 91 5.41 14.99 -3.51
N ASP A 92 4.72 16.09 -3.26
CA ASP A 92 5.33 17.32 -2.77
C ASP A 92 5.36 17.31 -1.22
N PHE A 93 6.54 17.32 -0.66
CA PHE A 93 6.74 17.35 0.80
C PHE A 93 6.68 18.75 1.39
N ASP A 94 6.72 19.79 0.56
CA ASP A 94 6.56 21.18 0.97
C ASP A 94 5.08 21.60 1.07
N THR A 95 4.20 20.63 1.27
CA THR A 95 2.78 20.84 1.50
C THR A 95 2.35 20.26 2.84
N ASP A 96 1.25 20.80 3.39
CA ASP A 96 0.55 20.17 4.51
C ASP A 96 -0.25 18.91 4.05
N ASP A 97 -0.95 18.27 4.99
CA ASP A 97 -1.75 17.07 4.70
C ASP A 97 -2.97 17.34 3.80
N THR A 98 -3.30 18.62 3.54
CA THR A 98 -4.39 19.06 2.65
C THR A 98 -3.89 19.45 1.27
N GLY A 99 -2.56 19.44 1.05
CA GLY A 99 -1.92 19.86 -0.20
C GLY A 99 -1.65 21.37 -0.29
N LYS A 100 -1.81 22.14 0.80
CA LYS A 100 -1.48 23.55 0.84
C LYS A 100 0.02 23.73 1.00
N PRO A 101 0.68 24.60 0.19
CA PRO A 101 2.11 24.87 0.32
C PRO A 101 2.48 25.39 1.72
N LEU A 102 3.54 24.81 2.27
CA LEU A 102 4.13 25.24 3.53
C LEU A 102 5.10 26.41 3.30
N THR A 103 5.20 27.27 4.29
CA THR A 103 6.12 28.43 4.29
C THR A 103 7.26 28.19 5.29
N MET A 104 8.30 29.02 5.24
CA MET A 104 9.40 28.95 6.23
C MET A 104 8.89 28.97 7.67
N LYS A 105 7.81 29.69 7.96
CA LYS A 105 7.23 29.79 9.30
C LYS A 105 6.66 28.45 9.80
N ASP A 106 6.17 27.62 8.88
CA ASP A 106 5.56 26.33 9.23
C ASP A 106 6.63 25.29 9.65
N TYR A 107 7.89 25.55 9.33
CA TYR A 107 9.04 24.72 9.72
C TYR A 107 9.81 25.26 10.93
N MET A 108 9.52 26.49 11.34
CA MET A 108 10.20 27.09 12.49
C MET A 108 9.68 26.48 13.80
N VAL A 109 10.59 26.04 14.64
CA VAL A 109 10.31 25.59 16.02
C VAL A 109 10.58 26.78 16.95
N ASP A 110 9.73 26.98 17.95
CA ASP A 110 9.94 28.02 18.94
C ASP A 110 11.31 27.89 19.60
N GLY A 111 12.13 28.94 19.49
CA GLY A 111 13.49 28.97 20.06
C GLY A 111 14.64 28.91 19.05
N TYR A 112 14.36 28.93 17.76
CA TYR A 112 15.34 29.10 16.69
C TYR A 112 15.16 30.44 15.98
#